data_0b02a92ec0872a57daa6eb6e6d460721
#
_entry.id   0b02a92ec0872a57daa6eb6e6d460721
#
_cell.length_a   1.000
_cell.length_b   1.000
_cell.length_c   1.000
_cell.angle_alpha   90.00
_cell.angle_beta   90.00
_cell.angle_gamma   90.00
#
_symmetry.space_group_name_H-M   'P 1'
#
loop_
_entity.id
_entity.type
_entity.pdbx_description
1 polymer ?
#
loop_
_entity_poly.entity_id
_entity_poly.type
_entity_poly.pdbx_seq_one_letter_code
_entity_poly.pdbx_strand_id
1 'polypeptide(L)'
;MDSDFEPKTLSDIPPERRPSIGEALLPILGVVVFLGVGSGYLGLAPHAPLLWSIVFAGLVGLVRLELTYADLYDAVSNGLIMGLQALLILFTIYALIATWVSAGTIPGLMYYGLGILTPEIFLPITALLAAVVAFSIGSSWTTAGTLGVAFIGIGSGLGIPAPMTAGAILSGAYAGDKQSPLSDTTNLAAAVTNTDLYDHIDAMKVGTALALGLSVLVYAVLGLRAGGAIPAGQVESIRGALAGTYATTPFVFLPLVVTFGLALYGVPALPTLVTGVFAGAFTTILLQGAQFTTAWNVFLNGTSPETGVELVNGLLVTGGLSGSAWTVTVVALALSLGGLLEGIGVLAVLADELLDLVWSENSLVAGTGIAAFVTNAFSAQQYMSIVLPGVSLRNAYDEHDLDSRNLSRAVEAVGTPTGALIPWHAGAVYMSGVFGVPTLTGSIDLANLSASIGGYAPYYAFAFFSPLALFVMAATGYGFVAKSDA
;
A
#
# COMPACT_ATOMS: atom_id res chain seq x y z
N MET A 1 -17.44 13.08 9.02
CA MET A 1 -17.35 13.41 7.59
C MET A 1 -18.40 12.54 6.93
N ASP A 2 -19.65 13.03 6.98
CA ASP A 2 -20.79 12.37 6.32
C ASP A 2 -20.69 12.73 4.82
N SER A 3 -19.81 12.09 4.10
CA SER A 3 -19.91 12.03 2.66
C SER A 3 -20.59 10.71 2.37
N ASP A 4 -21.88 10.77 2.05
CA ASP A 4 -22.66 9.66 1.49
C ASP A 4 -22.07 9.21 0.13
N PHE A 5 -20.78 8.81 0.13
CA PHE A 5 -20.17 8.23 -1.03
C PHE A 5 -20.42 6.72 -0.96
N GLU A 6 -21.56 6.33 -1.50
CA GLU A 6 -21.82 4.93 -1.82
C GLU A 6 -21.30 4.65 -3.23
N PRO A 7 -20.47 3.60 -3.45
CA PRO A 7 -20.06 3.22 -4.79
C PRO A 7 -21.29 2.81 -5.59
N LYS A 8 -21.30 3.13 -6.87
CA LYS A 8 -22.40 2.75 -7.76
C LYS A 8 -22.46 1.23 -7.87
N THR A 9 -23.59 0.66 -7.45
CA THR A 9 -23.95 -0.72 -7.74
C THR A 9 -24.73 -0.78 -9.05
N LEU A 10 -24.96 -1.98 -9.58
CA LEU A 10 -25.72 -2.12 -10.82
C LEU A 10 -27.17 -1.60 -10.70
N SER A 11 -27.75 -1.67 -9.48
CA SER A 11 -29.07 -1.14 -9.17
C SER A 11 -29.18 0.39 -9.29
N ASP A 12 -28.07 1.10 -9.07
CA ASP A 12 -28.03 2.56 -9.12
C ASP A 12 -27.90 3.11 -10.56
N ILE A 13 -27.65 2.20 -11.52
CA ILE A 13 -27.51 2.56 -12.93
C ILE A 13 -28.84 2.25 -13.64
N PRO A 14 -29.50 3.23 -14.26
CA PRO A 14 -30.71 3.01 -15.05
C PRO A 14 -30.49 1.91 -16.09
N PRO A 15 -31.44 0.98 -16.29
CA PRO A 15 -31.25 -0.18 -17.18
C PRO A 15 -30.81 0.18 -18.60
N GLU A 16 -31.29 1.31 -19.13
CA GLU A 16 -30.93 1.84 -20.45
C GLU A 16 -29.51 2.39 -20.54
N ARG A 17 -28.86 2.67 -19.40
CA ARG A 17 -27.49 3.17 -19.32
C ARG A 17 -26.49 2.15 -18.76
N ARG A 18 -26.94 0.93 -18.48
CA ARG A 18 -26.05 -0.13 -17.99
C ARG A 18 -25.13 -0.59 -19.11
N PRO A 19 -23.80 -0.55 -18.92
CA PRO A 19 -22.90 -1.15 -19.90
C PRO A 19 -23.20 -2.64 -20.05
N SER A 20 -23.17 -3.16 -21.25
CA SER A 20 -23.05 -4.60 -21.47
C SER A 20 -21.65 -5.07 -21.02
N ILE A 21 -21.49 -6.36 -20.73
CA ILE A 21 -20.18 -6.92 -20.36
C ILE A 21 -19.10 -6.61 -21.42
N GLY A 22 -19.45 -6.63 -22.70
CA GLY A 22 -18.55 -6.26 -23.78
C GLY A 22 -18.10 -4.82 -23.72
N GLU A 23 -19.00 -3.89 -23.39
CA GLU A 23 -18.70 -2.47 -23.23
C GLU A 23 -17.90 -2.19 -21.95
N ALA A 24 -18.15 -2.93 -20.87
CA ALA A 24 -17.38 -2.85 -19.64
C ALA A 24 -15.95 -3.38 -19.83
N LEU A 25 -15.74 -4.43 -20.59
CA LEU A 25 -14.43 -4.99 -20.87
C LEU A 25 -13.54 -4.11 -21.77
N LEU A 26 -14.13 -3.24 -22.61
CA LEU A 26 -13.35 -2.37 -23.51
C LEU A 26 -12.37 -1.44 -22.77
N PRO A 27 -12.80 -0.60 -21.80
CA PRO A 27 -11.87 0.25 -21.06
C PRO A 27 -10.88 -0.57 -20.24
N ILE A 28 -11.27 -1.73 -19.70
CA ILE A 28 -10.37 -2.65 -18.98
C ILE A 28 -9.25 -3.14 -19.90
N LEU A 29 -9.58 -3.63 -21.10
CA LEU A 29 -8.58 -4.03 -22.09
C LEU A 29 -7.70 -2.86 -22.51
N GLY A 30 -8.26 -1.66 -22.64
CA GLY A 30 -7.51 -0.44 -22.90
C GLY A 30 -6.45 -0.19 -21.82
N VAL A 31 -6.82 -0.26 -20.53
CA VAL A 31 -5.89 -0.12 -19.40
C VAL A 31 -4.76 -1.16 -19.47
N VAL A 32 -5.11 -2.43 -19.66
CA VAL A 32 -4.12 -3.53 -19.74
C VAL A 32 -3.17 -3.32 -20.92
N VAL A 33 -3.69 -2.95 -22.09
CA VAL A 33 -2.86 -2.72 -23.28
C VAL A 33 -1.97 -1.49 -23.12
N PHE A 34 -2.51 -0.36 -22.67
CA PHE A 34 -1.71 0.87 -22.55
C PHE A 34 -0.65 0.77 -21.47
N LEU A 35 -0.96 0.19 -20.32
CA LEU A 35 0.04 -0.04 -19.27
C LEU A 35 1.03 -1.14 -19.68
N GLY A 36 0.56 -2.23 -20.24
CA GLY A 36 1.43 -3.33 -20.69
C GLY A 36 2.38 -2.90 -21.79
N VAL A 37 1.88 -2.22 -22.82
CA VAL A 37 2.72 -1.71 -23.92
C VAL A 37 3.51 -0.49 -23.49
N GLY A 38 2.88 0.49 -22.87
CA GLY A 38 3.51 1.77 -22.51
C GLY A 38 4.59 1.60 -21.44
N SER A 39 4.23 1.07 -20.29
CA SER A 39 5.21 0.90 -19.20
C SER A 39 5.99 -0.42 -19.33
N GLY A 40 5.32 -1.52 -19.69
CA GLY A 40 5.95 -2.84 -19.72
C GLY A 40 6.89 -3.06 -20.92
N TYR A 41 6.52 -2.62 -22.11
CA TYR A 41 7.31 -2.83 -23.32
C TYR A 41 8.14 -1.61 -23.73
N LEU A 42 7.53 -0.41 -23.73
CA LEU A 42 8.21 0.83 -24.14
C LEU A 42 9.02 1.48 -23.01
N GLY A 43 8.88 1.02 -21.75
CA GLY A 43 9.57 1.58 -20.59
C GLY A 43 9.15 2.99 -20.20
N LEU A 44 7.96 3.43 -20.63
CA LEU A 44 7.46 4.77 -20.29
C LEU A 44 7.06 4.83 -18.81
N ALA A 45 7.28 6.01 -18.21
CA ALA A 45 6.70 6.29 -16.91
C ALA A 45 5.17 6.14 -16.94
N PRO A 46 4.52 5.64 -15.87
CA PRO A 46 3.09 5.29 -15.87
C PRO A 46 2.14 6.45 -16.16
N HIS A 47 2.61 7.70 -16.06
CA HIS A 47 1.82 8.90 -16.35
C HIS A 47 1.17 8.88 -17.75
N ALA A 48 1.95 8.61 -18.78
CA ALA A 48 1.43 8.60 -20.16
C ALA A 48 0.46 7.44 -20.40
N PRO A 49 0.78 6.19 -20.07
CA PRO A 49 -0.17 5.08 -20.19
C PRO A 49 -1.46 5.27 -19.39
N LEU A 50 -1.39 5.83 -18.18
CA LEU A 50 -2.59 6.15 -17.38
C LEU A 50 -3.44 7.24 -18.07
N LEU A 51 -2.80 8.29 -18.58
CA LEU A 51 -3.52 9.33 -19.33
C LEU A 51 -4.20 8.75 -20.59
N TRP A 52 -3.52 7.88 -21.34
CA TRP A 52 -4.15 7.20 -22.50
C TRP A 52 -5.33 6.35 -22.06
N SER A 53 -5.24 5.67 -20.94
CA SER A 53 -6.32 4.86 -20.36
C SER A 53 -7.54 5.72 -19.98
N ILE A 54 -7.30 6.87 -19.33
CA ILE A 54 -8.36 7.84 -18.97
C ILE A 54 -9.07 8.36 -20.22
N VAL A 55 -8.30 8.79 -21.23
CA VAL A 55 -8.86 9.29 -22.48
C VAL A 55 -9.67 8.21 -23.19
N PHE A 56 -9.15 6.98 -23.26
CA PHE A 56 -9.84 5.87 -23.90
C PHE A 56 -11.13 5.48 -23.16
N ALA A 57 -11.07 5.34 -21.83
CA ALA A 57 -12.26 5.05 -21.02
C ALA A 57 -13.31 6.17 -21.14
N GLY A 58 -12.88 7.43 -21.15
CA GLY A 58 -13.76 8.58 -21.37
C GLY A 58 -14.43 8.55 -22.76
N LEU A 59 -13.67 8.20 -23.81
CA LEU A 59 -14.24 8.05 -25.16
C LEU A 59 -15.26 6.91 -25.22
N VAL A 60 -15.01 5.78 -24.56
CA VAL A 60 -16.00 4.70 -24.45
C VAL A 60 -17.26 5.20 -23.75
N GLY A 61 -17.13 5.93 -22.65
CA GLY A 61 -18.25 6.55 -21.93
C GLY A 61 -19.09 7.50 -22.82
N LEU A 62 -18.43 8.39 -23.57
CA LEU A 62 -19.10 9.35 -24.43
C LEU A 62 -19.78 8.70 -25.66
N VAL A 63 -19.11 7.75 -26.30
CA VAL A 63 -19.50 7.23 -27.61
C VAL A 63 -20.44 6.01 -27.50
N ARG A 64 -20.20 5.17 -26.47
CA ARG A 64 -20.93 3.90 -26.33
C ARG A 64 -22.01 3.95 -25.26
N LEU A 65 -21.77 4.70 -24.18
CA LEU A 65 -22.68 4.78 -23.05
C LEU A 65 -23.50 6.09 -23.05
N GLU A 66 -23.32 6.91 -24.05
CA GLU A 66 -24.06 8.18 -24.26
C GLU A 66 -23.99 9.12 -23.03
N LEU A 67 -22.85 9.03 -22.26
CA LEU A 67 -22.59 9.88 -21.11
C LEU A 67 -22.21 11.30 -21.59
N THR A 68 -22.46 12.29 -20.74
CA THR A 68 -22.04 13.66 -20.99
C THR A 68 -20.62 13.92 -20.47
N TYR A 69 -20.01 15.00 -20.93
CA TYR A 69 -18.73 15.45 -20.35
C TYR A 69 -18.84 15.76 -18.87
N ALA A 70 -19.98 16.25 -18.39
CA ALA A 70 -20.22 16.50 -16.97
C ALA A 70 -20.21 15.18 -16.16
N ASP A 71 -20.85 14.13 -16.66
CA ASP A 71 -20.83 12.81 -16.00
C ASP A 71 -19.40 12.28 -15.85
N LEU A 72 -18.56 12.44 -16.89
CA LEU A 72 -17.16 12.02 -16.85
C LEU A 72 -16.32 12.88 -15.88
N TYR A 73 -16.56 14.19 -15.86
CA TYR A 73 -15.88 15.10 -14.95
C TYR A 73 -16.24 14.80 -13.49
N ASP A 74 -17.49 14.55 -13.19
CA ASP A 74 -17.95 14.17 -11.86
C ASP A 74 -17.35 12.83 -11.42
N ALA A 75 -17.28 11.84 -12.32
CA ALA A 75 -16.66 10.55 -12.05
C ALA A 75 -15.17 10.68 -11.69
N VAL A 76 -14.40 11.45 -12.46
CA VAL A 76 -12.99 11.75 -12.18
C VAL A 76 -12.85 12.49 -10.85
N SER A 77 -13.69 13.48 -10.61
CA SER A 77 -13.66 14.28 -9.37
C SER A 77 -13.94 13.43 -8.14
N ASN A 78 -14.94 12.54 -8.22
CA ASN A 78 -15.26 11.60 -7.14
C ASN A 78 -14.09 10.67 -6.83
N GLY A 79 -13.42 10.13 -7.86
CA GLY A 79 -12.23 9.31 -7.68
C GLY A 79 -11.10 10.04 -6.94
N LEU A 80 -10.86 11.31 -7.28
CA LEU A 80 -9.89 12.16 -6.59
C LEU A 80 -10.29 12.48 -5.15
N ILE A 81 -11.57 12.76 -4.90
CA ILE A 81 -12.10 13.05 -3.55
C ILE A 81 -11.92 11.83 -2.64
N MET A 82 -12.25 10.62 -3.12
CA MET A 82 -12.04 9.38 -2.37
C MET A 82 -10.57 9.15 -2.01
N GLY A 83 -9.65 9.48 -2.93
CA GLY A 83 -8.21 9.34 -2.70
C GLY A 83 -7.54 10.54 -2.01
N LEU A 84 -8.28 11.59 -1.66
CA LEU A 84 -7.70 12.83 -1.14
C LEU A 84 -6.88 12.60 0.14
N GLN A 85 -7.38 11.77 1.06
CA GLN A 85 -6.64 11.44 2.28
C GLN A 85 -5.29 10.78 1.96
N ALA A 86 -5.27 9.84 1.01
CA ALA A 86 -4.04 9.17 0.57
C ALA A 86 -3.04 10.18 -0.03
N LEU A 87 -3.50 11.12 -0.86
CA LEU A 87 -2.67 12.19 -1.42
C LEU A 87 -2.08 13.09 -0.34
N LEU A 88 -2.88 13.49 0.66
CA LEU A 88 -2.41 14.32 1.78
C LEU A 88 -1.40 13.59 2.67
N ILE A 89 -1.63 12.31 2.96
CA ILE A 89 -0.67 11.47 3.68
C ILE A 89 0.64 11.39 2.89
N LEU A 90 0.57 11.18 1.57
CA LEU A 90 1.74 11.09 0.71
C LEU A 90 2.58 12.37 0.73
N PHE A 91 1.97 13.55 0.58
CA PHE A 91 2.67 14.83 0.74
C PHE A 91 3.37 14.94 2.10
N THR A 92 2.64 14.59 3.16
CA THR A 92 3.14 14.72 4.53
C THR A 92 4.31 13.76 4.81
N ILE A 93 4.25 12.55 4.28
CA ILE A 93 5.31 11.53 4.47
C ILE A 93 6.63 11.96 3.81
N TYR A 94 6.60 12.53 2.61
CA TYR A 94 7.82 13.04 1.96
C TYR A 94 8.50 14.13 2.80
N ALA A 95 7.71 15.03 3.35
CA ALA A 95 8.19 16.07 4.25
C ALA A 95 8.68 15.47 5.60
N LEU A 96 7.98 14.46 6.12
CA LEU A 96 8.36 13.78 7.36
C LEU A 96 9.69 13.05 7.22
N ILE A 97 9.89 12.30 6.15
CA ILE A 97 11.16 11.61 5.88
C ILE A 97 12.31 12.63 5.85
N ALA A 98 12.15 13.72 5.12
CA ALA A 98 13.17 14.76 5.02
C ALA A 98 13.52 15.38 6.38
N THR A 99 12.51 15.75 7.17
CA THR A 99 12.72 16.33 8.50
C THR A 99 13.31 15.32 9.49
N TRP A 100 12.94 14.04 9.39
CA TRP A 100 13.49 12.99 10.24
C TRP A 100 14.91 12.59 9.87
N VAL A 101 15.28 12.66 8.60
CA VAL A 101 16.70 12.55 8.19
C VAL A 101 17.48 13.71 8.77
N SER A 102 17.02 14.94 8.57
CA SER A 102 17.68 16.13 9.09
C SER A 102 17.77 16.16 10.63
N ALA A 103 16.76 15.66 11.32
CA ALA A 103 16.73 15.54 12.79
C ALA A 103 17.73 14.51 13.34
N GLY A 104 18.24 13.63 12.48
CA GLY A 104 19.06 12.49 12.92
C GLY A 104 18.23 11.30 13.40
N THR A 105 16.89 11.34 13.26
CA THR A 105 16.01 10.24 13.68
C THR A 105 16.22 8.99 12.81
N ILE A 106 16.13 9.10 11.49
CA ILE A 106 16.43 8.00 10.56
C ILE A 106 17.91 7.59 10.65
N PRO A 107 18.90 8.50 10.58
CA PRO A 107 20.30 8.17 10.83
C PRO A 107 20.53 7.45 12.14
N GLY A 108 19.88 7.86 13.24
CA GLY A 108 19.96 7.22 14.54
C GLY A 108 19.40 5.79 14.53
N LEU A 109 18.25 5.57 13.91
CA LEU A 109 17.70 4.21 13.75
C LEU A 109 18.67 3.31 12.97
N MET A 110 19.28 3.83 11.89
CA MET A 110 20.29 3.10 11.13
C MET A 110 21.53 2.80 11.99
N TYR A 111 22.04 3.79 12.72
CA TYR A 111 23.23 3.64 13.57
C TYR A 111 23.05 2.56 14.63
N TYR A 112 21.94 2.57 15.35
CA TYR A 112 21.66 1.57 16.40
C TYR A 112 21.24 0.23 15.80
N GLY A 113 20.43 0.23 14.75
CA GLY A 113 19.99 -0.98 14.06
C GLY A 113 21.15 -1.80 13.49
N LEU A 114 22.11 -1.14 12.84
CA LEU A 114 23.34 -1.77 12.34
C LEU A 114 24.26 -2.31 13.46
N GLY A 115 24.11 -1.80 14.68
CA GLY A 115 24.86 -2.31 15.84
C GLY A 115 24.25 -3.54 16.50
N ILE A 116 22.99 -3.85 16.21
CA ILE A 116 22.23 -4.91 16.91
C ILE A 116 21.83 -6.05 15.95
N LEU A 117 21.46 -5.71 14.70
CA LEU A 117 20.91 -6.65 13.74
C LEU A 117 22.02 -7.26 12.88
N THR A 118 21.88 -8.56 12.61
CA THR A 118 22.72 -9.29 11.65
C THR A 118 21.92 -9.64 10.41
N PRO A 119 22.56 -9.88 9.24
CA PRO A 119 21.87 -10.16 8.00
C PRO A 119 20.87 -11.33 8.09
N GLU A 120 21.22 -12.37 8.87
CA GLU A 120 20.44 -13.60 8.98
C GLU A 120 19.08 -13.38 9.64
N ILE A 121 19.01 -12.48 10.62
CA ILE A 121 17.80 -12.22 11.41
C ILE A 121 17.08 -10.93 10.97
N PHE A 122 17.71 -10.11 10.13
CA PHE A 122 17.21 -8.78 9.79
C PHE A 122 15.83 -8.84 9.14
N LEU A 123 15.65 -9.63 8.06
CA LEU A 123 14.38 -9.67 7.32
C LEU A 123 13.20 -10.17 8.17
N PRO A 124 13.30 -11.31 8.90
CA PRO A 124 12.21 -11.76 9.75
C PRO A 124 11.90 -10.78 10.89
N ILE A 125 12.91 -10.17 11.52
CA ILE A 125 12.70 -9.16 12.57
C ILE A 125 12.03 -7.91 11.97
N THR A 126 12.46 -7.46 10.80
CA THR A 126 11.83 -6.33 10.09
C THR A 126 10.34 -6.57 9.86
N ALA A 127 9.96 -7.75 9.37
CA ALA A 127 8.55 -8.10 9.16
C ALA A 127 7.76 -8.11 10.49
N LEU A 128 8.31 -8.69 11.54
CA LEU A 128 7.64 -8.74 12.86
C LEU A 128 7.52 -7.35 13.49
N LEU A 129 8.57 -6.53 13.45
CA LEU A 129 8.53 -5.17 13.98
C LEU A 129 7.54 -4.29 13.20
N ALA A 130 7.54 -4.40 11.86
CA ALA A 130 6.57 -3.70 11.04
C ALA A 130 5.11 -4.13 11.37
N ALA A 131 4.89 -5.43 11.65
CA ALA A 131 3.58 -5.92 12.06
C ALA A 131 3.13 -5.36 13.41
N VAL A 132 4.01 -5.36 14.40
CA VAL A 132 3.72 -4.81 15.74
C VAL A 132 3.41 -3.33 15.66
N VAL A 133 4.19 -2.58 14.89
CA VAL A 133 4.00 -1.13 14.75
C VAL A 133 2.72 -0.83 13.99
N ALA A 134 2.46 -1.52 12.87
CA ALA A 134 1.24 -1.31 12.10
C ALA A 134 -0.02 -1.69 12.88
N PHE A 135 0.03 -2.79 13.66
CA PHE A 135 -1.05 -3.14 14.59
C PHE A 135 -1.32 -2.04 15.62
N SER A 136 -0.24 -1.45 16.16
CA SER A 136 -0.35 -0.44 17.20
C SER A 136 -0.87 0.91 16.68
N ILE A 137 -0.53 1.26 15.44
CA ILE A 137 -0.90 2.54 14.80
C ILE A 137 -2.20 2.41 13.99
N GLY A 138 -2.50 1.22 13.49
CA GLY A 138 -3.62 0.98 12.58
C GLY A 138 -3.38 1.55 11.18
N SER A 139 -2.13 1.53 10.68
CA SER A 139 -1.82 2.02 9.34
C SER A 139 -0.55 1.40 8.75
N SER A 140 -0.72 0.63 7.68
CA SER A 140 0.41 0.10 6.89
C SER A 140 1.19 1.22 6.20
N TRP A 141 0.52 2.25 5.71
CA TRP A 141 1.15 3.38 5.02
C TRP A 141 2.02 4.20 5.97
N THR A 142 1.50 4.52 7.15
CA THR A 142 2.26 5.25 8.18
C THR A 142 3.47 4.45 8.63
N THR A 143 3.33 3.15 8.84
CA THR A 143 4.43 2.26 9.22
C THR A 143 5.53 2.20 8.15
N ALA A 144 5.13 2.04 6.88
CA ALA A 144 6.06 2.05 5.75
C ALA A 144 6.79 3.40 5.62
N GLY A 145 6.06 4.51 5.71
CA GLY A 145 6.61 5.86 5.55
C GLY A 145 7.48 6.34 6.72
N THR A 146 7.37 5.73 7.89
CA THR A 146 8.15 6.09 9.09
C THR A 146 9.34 5.14 9.28
N LEU A 147 9.09 3.94 9.75
CA LEU A 147 10.14 2.96 10.03
C LEU A 147 10.71 2.31 8.76
N GLY A 148 9.90 2.20 7.71
CA GLY A 148 10.30 1.49 6.51
C GLY A 148 11.56 2.07 5.87
N VAL A 149 11.68 3.40 5.81
CA VAL A 149 12.87 4.08 5.25
C VAL A 149 14.13 3.75 6.06
N ALA A 150 14.03 3.73 7.40
CA ALA A 150 15.16 3.35 8.25
C ALA A 150 15.56 1.87 8.02
N PHE A 151 14.58 0.97 7.88
CA PHE A 151 14.85 -0.44 7.58
C PHE A 151 15.49 -0.63 6.19
N ILE A 152 15.09 0.13 5.18
CA ILE A 152 15.78 0.13 3.86
C ILE A 152 17.26 0.49 4.04
N GLY A 153 17.54 1.51 4.84
CA GLY A 153 18.90 1.93 5.14
C GLY A 153 19.71 0.89 5.89
N ILE A 154 19.12 0.25 6.93
CA ILE A 154 19.75 -0.82 7.70
C ILE A 154 20.03 -2.03 6.80
N GLY A 155 19.03 -2.49 6.03
CA GLY A 155 19.17 -3.62 5.12
C GLY A 155 20.27 -3.41 4.09
N SER A 156 20.31 -2.23 3.47
CA SER A 156 21.38 -1.85 2.53
C SER A 156 22.75 -1.85 3.19
N GLY A 157 22.87 -1.36 4.44
CA GLY A 157 24.08 -1.38 5.23
C GLY A 157 24.54 -2.80 5.60
N LEU A 158 23.59 -3.74 5.75
CA LEU A 158 23.83 -5.16 5.98
C LEU A 158 24.02 -5.95 4.66
N GLY A 159 24.11 -5.29 3.50
CA GLY A 159 24.28 -5.94 2.21
C GLY A 159 23.02 -6.68 1.71
N ILE A 160 21.84 -6.42 2.29
CA ILE A 160 20.59 -7.03 1.89
C ILE A 160 19.95 -6.18 0.77
N PRO A 161 19.53 -6.77 -0.35
CA PRO A 161 18.87 -6.06 -1.43
C PRO A 161 17.63 -5.30 -0.95
N ALA A 162 17.52 -4.02 -1.31
CA ALA A 162 16.40 -3.17 -0.93
C ALA A 162 15.01 -3.75 -1.30
N PRO A 163 14.82 -4.46 -2.44
CA PRO A 163 13.56 -5.14 -2.73
C PRO A 163 13.14 -6.19 -1.70
N MET A 164 14.08 -6.95 -1.14
CA MET A 164 13.80 -7.96 -0.09
C MET A 164 13.37 -7.26 1.21
N THR A 165 14.07 -6.19 1.57
CA THR A 165 13.75 -5.38 2.73
C THR A 165 12.37 -4.74 2.59
N ALA A 166 12.05 -4.15 1.44
CA ALA A 166 10.74 -3.57 1.16
C ALA A 166 9.63 -4.62 1.26
N GLY A 167 9.84 -5.81 0.70
CA GLY A 167 8.88 -6.93 0.83
C GLY A 167 8.62 -7.31 2.29
N ALA A 168 9.67 -7.39 3.12
CA ALA A 168 9.56 -7.71 4.54
C ALA A 168 8.78 -6.64 5.32
N ILE A 169 9.08 -5.36 5.07
CA ILE A 169 8.35 -4.22 5.66
C ILE A 169 6.86 -4.31 5.31
N LEU A 170 6.55 -4.47 4.02
CA LEU A 170 5.16 -4.52 3.54
C LEU A 170 4.41 -5.71 4.12
N SER A 171 5.04 -6.89 4.18
CA SER A 171 4.39 -8.08 4.74
C SER A 171 4.01 -7.89 6.21
N GLY A 172 4.89 -7.31 7.00
CA GLY A 172 4.58 -6.99 8.38
C GLY A 172 3.53 -5.87 8.49
N ALA A 173 3.75 -4.77 7.78
CA ALA A 173 2.87 -3.60 7.87
C ALA A 173 1.41 -3.93 7.51
N TYR A 174 1.17 -4.64 6.40
CA TYR A 174 -0.19 -5.03 6.03
C TYR A 174 -0.78 -6.12 6.93
N ALA A 175 0.03 -7.03 7.45
CA ALA A 175 -0.45 -8.03 8.40
C ALA A 175 -0.88 -7.40 9.73
N GLY A 176 -0.12 -6.44 10.24
CA GLY A 176 -0.45 -5.74 11.48
C GLY A 176 -1.65 -4.82 11.33
N ASP A 177 -1.71 -4.06 10.26
CA ASP A 177 -2.78 -3.13 9.93
C ASP A 177 -4.15 -3.81 9.99
N LYS A 178 -4.34 -4.88 9.23
CA LYS A 178 -5.62 -5.60 9.14
C LYS A 178 -6.04 -6.37 10.41
N GLN A 179 -5.24 -6.40 11.45
CA GLN A 179 -5.59 -6.91 12.77
C GLN A 179 -5.81 -5.80 13.80
N SER A 180 -5.59 -4.54 13.41
CA SER A 180 -5.70 -3.40 14.30
C SER A 180 -7.14 -2.86 14.36
N PRO A 181 -7.73 -2.70 15.55
CA PRO A 181 -9.02 -2.02 15.67
C PRO A 181 -8.94 -0.51 15.34
N LEU A 182 -7.75 0.04 15.20
CA LEU A 182 -7.51 1.43 14.80
C LEU A 182 -7.37 1.59 13.28
N SER A 183 -7.32 0.48 12.52
CA SER A 183 -7.16 0.51 11.07
C SER A 183 -8.41 1.05 10.38
N ASP A 184 -8.20 1.95 9.45
CA ASP A 184 -9.26 2.51 8.61
C ASP A 184 -9.88 1.46 7.67
N THR A 185 -9.07 0.57 7.09
CA THR A 185 -9.57 -0.51 6.21
C THR A 185 -10.33 -1.58 6.97
N THR A 186 -9.87 -1.97 8.17
CA THR A 186 -10.54 -2.93 9.05
C THR A 186 -11.89 -2.38 9.50
N ASN A 187 -11.94 -1.12 9.93
CA ASN A 187 -13.20 -0.46 10.29
C ASN A 187 -14.14 -0.34 9.08
N LEU A 188 -13.60 0.00 7.91
CA LEU A 188 -14.37 0.12 6.67
C LEU A 188 -14.98 -1.25 6.28
N ALA A 189 -14.17 -2.33 6.28
CA ALA A 189 -14.64 -3.67 5.95
C ALA A 189 -15.77 -4.12 6.88
N ALA A 190 -15.63 -3.90 8.18
CA ALA A 190 -16.67 -4.18 9.16
C ALA A 190 -17.95 -3.36 8.88
N ALA A 191 -17.82 -2.05 8.67
CA ALA A 191 -18.95 -1.16 8.42
C ALA A 191 -19.71 -1.50 7.14
N VAL A 192 -19.00 -1.65 6.00
CA VAL A 192 -19.65 -1.91 4.70
C VAL A 192 -20.26 -3.30 4.58
N THR A 193 -19.92 -4.23 5.45
CA THR A 193 -20.51 -5.59 5.47
C THR A 193 -21.52 -5.78 6.60
N ASN A 194 -21.80 -4.75 7.40
CA ASN A 194 -22.61 -4.82 8.61
C ASN A 194 -22.12 -5.86 9.63
N THR A 195 -20.80 -5.99 9.78
CA THR A 195 -20.15 -6.89 10.73
C THR A 195 -19.68 -6.10 11.96
N ASP A 196 -19.76 -6.68 13.15
CA ASP A 196 -19.09 -6.10 14.32
C ASP A 196 -17.58 -6.06 14.11
N LEU A 197 -16.92 -4.97 14.52
CA LEU A 197 -15.50 -4.78 14.30
C LEU A 197 -14.64 -5.90 14.91
N TYR A 198 -14.97 -6.33 16.14
CA TYR A 198 -14.18 -7.36 16.80
C TYR A 198 -14.45 -8.75 16.23
N ASP A 199 -15.67 -9.00 15.76
CA ASP A 199 -16.02 -10.22 15.03
C ASP A 199 -15.28 -10.31 13.70
N HIS A 200 -15.18 -9.19 12.98
CA HIS A 200 -14.36 -9.08 11.78
C HIS A 200 -12.88 -9.39 12.07
N ILE A 201 -12.30 -8.74 13.09
CA ILE A 201 -10.90 -8.96 13.49
C ILE A 201 -10.68 -10.43 13.87
N ASP A 202 -11.61 -11.02 14.59
CA ASP A 202 -11.55 -12.45 14.98
C ASP A 202 -11.58 -13.36 13.77
N ALA A 203 -12.46 -13.10 12.81
CA ALA A 203 -12.53 -13.86 11.57
C ALA A 203 -11.23 -13.80 10.73
N MET A 204 -10.49 -12.70 10.84
CA MET A 204 -9.22 -12.51 10.15
C MET A 204 -8.03 -13.21 10.81
N LYS A 205 -8.06 -13.50 12.12
CA LYS A 205 -6.90 -13.94 12.93
C LYS A 205 -6.16 -15.13 12.33
N VAL A 206 -6.86 -16.19 11.99
CA VAL A 206 -6.23 -17.44 11.54
C VAL A 206 -5.56 -17.23 10.19
N GLY A 207 -6.25 -16.63 9.22
CA GLY A 207 -5.70 -16.37 7.88
C GLY A 207 -4.48 -15.44 7.94
N THR A 208 -4.57 -14.36 8.72
CA THR A 208 -3.47 -13.40 8.90
C THR A 208 -2.27 -14.01 9.61
N ALA A 209 -2.49 -14.79 10.69
CA ALA A 209 -1.41 -15.44 11.42
C ALA A 209 -0.66 -16.46 10.56
N LEU A 210 -1.39 -17.27 9.77
CA LEU A 210 -0.79 -18.22 8.84
C LEU A 210 0.00 -17.50 7.74
N ALA A 211 -0.59 -16.47 7.11
CA ALA A 211 0.06 -15.71 6.05
C ALA A 211 1.33 -14.99 6.56
N LEU A 212 1.26 -14.36 7.73
CA LEU A 212 2.43 -13.71 8.35
C LEU A 212 3.49 -14.73 8.75
N GLY A 213 3.09 -15.85 9.38
CA GLY A 213 4.00 -16.91 9.79
C GLY A 213 4.77 -17.49 8.59
N LEU A 214 4.08 -17.79 7.49
CA LEU A 214 4.71 -18.24 6.24
C LEU A 214 5.63 -17.16 5.65
N SER A 215 5.23 -15.89 5.69
CA SER A 215 6.06 -14.78 5.24
C SER A 215 7.36 -14.68 6.06
N VAL A 216 7.26 -14.77 7.39
CA VAL A 216 8.43 -14.75 8.29
C VAL A 216 9.36 -15.94 8.01
N LEU A 217 8.82 -17.13 7.72
CA LEU A 217 9.64 -18.30 7.31
C LEU A 217 10.37 -18.04 5.99
N VAL A 218 9.70 -17.44 4.98
CA VAL A 218 10.35 -17.03 3.73
C VAL A 218 11.49 -16.06 4.02
N TYR A 219 11.26 -15.04 4.87
CA TYR A 219 12.30 -14.08 5.23
C TYR A 219 13.44 -14.67 6.04
N ALA A 220 13.18 -15.65 6.89
CA ALA A 220 14.24 -16.38 7.58
C ALA A 220 15.14 -17.13 6.58
N VAL A 221 14.54 -17.80 5.58
CA VAL A 221 15.30 -18.49 4.53
C VAL A 221 16.08 -17.50 3.65
N LEU A 222 15.47 -16.37 3.28
CA LEU A 222 16.13 -15.33 2.50
C LEU A 222 17.28 -14.68 3.29
N GLY A 223 17.08 -14.40 4.58
CA GLY A 223 18.11 -13.84 5.46
C GLY A 223 19.33 -14.76 5.60
N LEU A 224 19.10 -16.06 5.81
CA LEU A 224 20.17 -17.06 5.86
C LEU A 224 20.97 -17.16 4.54
N ARG A 225 20.33 -16.92 3.39
CA ARG A 225 21.00 -16.92 2.09
C ARG A 225 21.69 -15.58 1.78
N ALA A 226 21.16 -14.47 2.27
CA ALA A 226 21.74 -13.14 2.08
C ALA A 226 22.95 -12.89 2.98
N GLY A 227 23.11 -13.63 4.08
CA GLY A 227 24.14 -13.46 5.11
C GLY A 227 25.59 -13.75 4.71
N GLY A 228 25.92 -13.74 3.43
CA GLY A 228 27.19 -14.28 2.93
C GLY A 228 28.33 -13.29 2.67
N ALA A 229 28.14 -11.98 2.61
CA ALA A 229 29.24 -11.09 2.17
C ALA A 229 29.04 -9.61 2.54
N ILE A 230 29.00 -9.26 3.82
CA ILE A 230 29.26 -7.87 4.19
C ILE A 230 30.78 -7.66 4.09
N PRO A 231 31.28 -6.70 3.29
CA PRO A 231 32.68 -6.35 3.28
C PRO A 231 33.16 -6.01 4.70
N ALA A 232 34.31 -6.54 5.09
CA ALA A 232 34.87 -6.28 6.42
C ALA A 232 34.99 -4.77 6.64
N GLY A 233 34.45 -4.27 7.77
CA GLY A 233 34.49 -2.85 8.12
C GLY A 233 33.39 -1.97 7.49
N GLN A 234 32.49 -2.53 6.65
CA GLN A 234 31.43 -1.73 6.02
C GLN A 234 30.45 -1.16 7.07
N VAL A 235 30.03 -1.97 8.03
CA VAL A 235 29.11 -1.54 9.09
C VAL A 235 29.75 -0.45 9.94
N GLU A 236 31.01 -0.62 10.33
CA GLU A 236 31.78 0.38 11.08
C GLU A 236 31.95 1.67 10.29
N SER A 237 32.23 1.59 8.99
CA SER A 237 32.35 2.76 8.11
C SER A 237 31.03 3.53 8.04
N ILE A 238 29.90 2.84 7.84
CA ILE A 238 28.57 3.46 7.82
C ILE A 238 28.24 4.08 9.18
N ARG A 239 28.43 3.37 10.28
CA ARG A 239 28.17 3.90 11.63
C ARG A 239 29.07 5.07 11.96
N GLY A 240 30.35 5.02 11.57
CA GLY A 240 31.29 6.12 11.71
C GLY A 240 30.85 7.37 10.95
N ALA A 241 30.41 7.21 9.71
CA ALA A 241 29.89 8.28 8.88
C ALA A 241 28.61 8.92 9.45
N LEU A 242 27.69 8.08 9.95
CA LEU A 242 26.46 8.55 10.61
C LEU A 242 26.77 9.34 11.89
N ALA A 243 27.63 8.80 12.76
CA ALA A 243 28.01 9.45 14.02
C ALA A 243 28.87 10.72 13.81
N GLY A 244 29.61 10.80 12.70
CA GLY A 244 30.39 11.99 12.33
C GLY A 244 29.55 13.14 11.77
N THR A 245 28.38 12.82 11.22
CA THR A 245 27.50 13.81 10.57
C THR A 245 26.30 14.20 11.43
N TYR A 246 25.74 13.27 12.19
CA TYR A 246 24.54 13.50 12.99
C TYR A 246 24.81 13.24 14.47
N ALA A 247 24.12 13.99 15.34
CA ALA A 247 24.04 13.61 16.74
C ALA A 247 23.35 12.24 16.85
N THR A 248 23.97 11.30 17.57
CA THR A 248 23.47 9.93 17.78
C THR A 248 22.96 9.71 19.21
N THR A 249 22.57 10.77 19.90
CA THR A 249 21.98 10.68 21.24
C THR A 249 20.55 10.10 21.18
N PRO A 250 20.06 9.45 22.26
CA PRO A 250 18.68 8.93 22.27
C PRO A 250 17.58 9.98 22.02
N PHE A 251 17.90 11.26 22.25
CA PHE A 251 16.95 12.36 22.01
C PHE A 251 16.59 12.57 20.53
N VAL A 252 17.37 12.04 19.58
CA VAL A 252 17.03 12.07 18.15
C VAL A 252 15.76 11.28 17.84
N PHE A 253 15.32 10.41 18.75
CA PHE A 253 14.06 9.65 18.62
C PHE A 253 12.84 10.41 19.11
N LEU A 254 12.97 11.67 19.57
CA LEU A 254 11.82 12.47 19.99
C LEU A 254 10.72 12.58 18.92
N PRO A 255 11.02 12.83 17.62
CA PRO A 255 10.00 12.86 16.58
C PRO A 255 9.24 11.53 16.45
N LEU A 256 9.95 10.41 16.53
CA LEU A 256 9.37 9.06 16.49
C LEU A 256 8.46 8.81 17.71
N VAL A 257 8.93 9.14 18.91
CA VAL A 257 8.16 8.95 20.16
C VAL A 257 6.89 9.80 20.15
N VAL A 258 6.97 11.05 19.70
CA VAL A 258 5.81 11.93 19.59
C VAL A 258 4.80 11.39 18.58
N THR A 259 5.25 11.01 17.39
CA THR A 259 4.38 10.50 16.33
C THR A 259 3.70 9.20 16.76
N PHE A 260 4.45 8.24 17.29
CA PHE A 260 3.87 6.97 17.74
C PHE A 260 3.00 7.14 18.98
N GLY A 261 3.38 8.02 19.91
CA GLY A 261 2.57 8.34 21.05
C GLY A 261 1.20 8.88 20.66
N LEU A 262 1.13 9.83 19.72
CA LEU A 262 -0.15 10.36 19.21
C LEU A 262 -0.98 9.28 18.51
N ALA A 263 -0.36 8.44 17.70
CA ALA A 263 -1.06 7.35 17.03
C ALA A 263 -1.67 6.36 18.06
N LEU A 264 -0.91 5.99 19.09
CA LEU A 264 -1.41 5.13 20.18
C LEU A 264 -2.53 5.78 21.00
N TYR A 265 -2.59 7.10 21.05
CA TYR A 265 -3.71 7.85 21.63
C TYR A 265 -4.94 7.95 20.70
N GLY A 266 -4.90 7.33 19.52
CA GLY A 266 -6.00 7.36 18.56
C GLY A 266 -6.12 8.66 17.77
N VAL A 267 -5.06 9.47 17.73
CA VAL A 267 -5.05 10.65 16.85
C VAL A 267 -4.99 10.19 15.39
N PRO A 268 -5.84 10.71 14.49
CA PRO A 268 -5.85 10.32 13.09
C PRO A 268 -4.48 10.44 12.41
N ALA A 269 -4.23 9.62 11.38
CA ALA A 269 -2.92 9.50 10.75
C ALA A 269 -2.36 10.84 10.24
N LEU A 270 -3.15 11.65 9.53
CA LEU A 270 -2.69 12.91 8.96
C LEU A 270 -2.22 13.93 10.01
N PRO A 271 -3.00 14.30 11.05
CA PRO A 271 -2.51 15.15 12.13
C PRO A 271 -1.28 14.61 12.86
N THR A 272 -1.24 13.29 13.07
CA THR A 272 -0.09 12.59 13.68
C THR A 272 1.19 12.79 12.87
N LEU A 273 1.13 12.56 11.56
CA LEU A 273 2.27 12.74 10.66
C LEU A 273 2.69 14.20 10.55
N VAL A 274 1.75 15.13 10.46
CA VAL A 274 2.04 16.58 10.47
C VAL A 274 2.78 16.97 11.75
N THR A 275 2.32 16.50 12.91
CA THR A 275 3.03 16.74 14.18
C THR A 275 4.43 16.13 14.17
N GLY A 276 4.58 14.94 13.56
CA GLY A 276 5.90 14.31 13.34
C GLY A 276 6.86 15.16 12.50
N VAL A 277 6.34 15.84 11.47
CA VAL A 277 7.12 16.80 10.65
C VAL A 277 7.62 17.96 11.52
N PHE A 278 6.74 18.56 12.32
CA PHE A 278 7.13 19.65 13.22
C PHE A 278 8.14 19.17 14.27
N ALA A 279 7.90 18.02 14.89
CA ALA A 279 8.83 17.44 15.84
C ALA A 279 10.22 17.19 15.21
N GLY A 280 10.26 16.71 13.96
CA GLY A 280 11.49 16.56 13.18
C GLY A 280 12.21 17.92 12.97
N ALA A 281 11.49 18.92 12.50
CA ALA A 281 12.05 20.24 12.27
C ALA A 281 12.62 20.88 13.57
N PHE A 282 11.88 20.77 14.69
CA PHE A 282 12.36 21.27 15.99
C PHE A 282 13.57 20.48 16.50
N THR A 283 13.56 19.14 16.34
CA THR A 283 14.72 18.31 16.72
C THR A 283 15.96 18.65 15.89
N THR A 284 15.79 18.98 14.60
CA THR A 284 16.87 19.48 13.74
C THR A 284 17.50 20.75 14.30
N ILE A 285 16.69 21.70 14.77
CA ILE A 285 17.18 22.93 15.38
C ILE A 285 17.90 22.65 16.71
N LEU A 286 17.26 21.86 17.58
CA LEU A 286 17.71 21.67 18.95
C LEU A 286 18.94 20.76 19.08
N LEU A 287 19.00 19.69 18.29
CA LEU A 287 20.05 18.66 18.44
C LEU A 287 21.12 18.72 17.35
N GLN A 288 20.74 19.12 16.13
CA GLN A 288 21.72 19.25 15.04
C GLN A 288 22.27 20.69 14.92
N GLY A 289 21.76 21.64 15.70
CA GLY A 289 22.24 23.03 15.72
C GLY A 289 21.90 23.81 14.42
N ALA A 290 20.94 23.34 13.65
CA ALA A 290 20.55 24.00 12.41
C ALA A 290 19.79 25.31 12.65
N GLN A 291 19.93 26.27 11.74
CA GLN A 291 19.12 27.49 11.76
C GLN A 291 17.64 27.16 11.48
N PHE A 292 16.75 27.96 12.02
CA PHE A 292 15.31 27.83 11.81
C PHE A 292 14.93 27.73 10.32
N THR A 293 15.49 28.62 9.49
CA THR A 293 15.25 28.62 8.05
C THR A 293 15.75 27.36 7.36
N THR A 294 16.88 26.81 7.78
CA THR A 294 17.42 25.55 7.25
C THR A 294 16.51 24.37 7.57
N ALA A 295 16.02 24.26 8.80
CA ALA A 295 15.12 23.18 9.21
C ALA A 295 13.82 23.18 8.38
N TRP A 296 13.28 24.37 8.05
CA TRP A 296 12.08 24.49 7.22
C TRP A 296 12.36 24.40 5.71
N ASN A 297 13.56 24.77 5.25
CA ASN A 297 13.95 24.52 3.87
C ASN A 297 14.07 23.01 3.57
N VAL A 298 14.49 22.21 4.54
CA VAL A 298 14.51 20.73 4.43
C VAL A 298 13.11 20.16 4.23
N PHE A 299 12.11 20.70 4.90
CA PHE A 299 10.70 20.31 4.70
C PHE A 299 10.30 20.36 3.22
N LEU A 300 10.68 21.42 2.50
CA LEU A 300 10.32 21.62 1.10
C LEU A 300 11.27 20.91 0.14
N ASN A 301 12.57 21.05 0.34
CA ASN A 301 13.60 20.69 -0.64
C ASN A 301 14.31 19.39 -0.34
N GLY A 302 14.08 18.80 0.85
CA GLY A 302 14.74 17.58 1.29
C GLY A 302 16.15 17.76 1.81
N THR A 303 16.89 16.66 1.85
CA THR A 303 18.26 16.57 2.37
C THR A 303 19.21 16.07 1.30
N SER A 304 20.45 16.53 1.35
CA SER A 304 21.57 16.05 0.53
C SER A 304 22.84 16.03 1.40
N PRO A 305 22.98 15.05 2.31
CA PRO A 305 24.10 14.98 3.24
C PRO A 305 25.40 14.59 2.54
N GLU A 306 26.51 15.10 3.06
CA GLU A 306 27.88 14.75 2.66
C GLU A 306 28.58 14.03 3.84
N THR A 307 28.38 12.73 3.97
CA THR A 307 28.89 11.94 5.09
C THR A 307 30.27 11.34 4.82
N GLY A 308 30.81 11.52 3.61
CA GLY A 308 32.05 10.88 3.17
C GLY A 308 31.89 9.41 2.73
N VAL A 309 30.71 8.80 2.91
CA VAL A 309 30.38 7.43 2.47
C VAL A 309 29.24 7.52 1.46
N GLU A 310 29.51 7.20 0.20
CA GLU A 310 28.55 7.36 -0.91
C GLU A 310 27.25 6.58 -0.68
N LEU A 311 27.34 5.35 -0.14
CA LEU A 311 26.17 4.56 0.19
C LEU A 311 25.27 5.30 1.20
N VAL A 312 25.84 5.89 2.25
CA VAL A 312 25.07 6.63 3.27
C VAL A 312 24.49 7.89 2.67
N ASN A 313 25.24 8.62 1.84
CA ASN A 313 24.71 9.79 1.15
C ASN A 313 23.50 9.43 0.29
N GLY A 314 23.59 8.37 -0.53
CA GLY A 314 22.49 7.91 -1.38
C GLY A 314 21.24 7.49 -0.60
N LEU A 315 21.40 6.86 0.57
CA LEU A 315 20.29 6.43 1.43
C LEU A 315 19.59 7.59 2.16
N LEU A 316 20.31 8.69 2.41
CA LEU A 316 19.81 9.84 3.16
C LEU A 316 19.47 11.06 2.29
N VAL A 317 19.65 10.96 0.96
CA VAL A 317 19.12 11.95 0.03
C VAL A 317 17.61 11.85 -0.03
N THR A 318 16.94 12.97 0.19
CA THR A 318 15.46 13.05 0.13
C THR A 318 15.05 14.28 -0.68
N GLY A 319 13.87 14.21 -1.30
CA GLY A 319 13.34 15.34 -2.09
C GLY A 319 12.46 16.30 -1.30
N GLY A 320 12.18 16.01 -0.03
CA GLY A 320 11.20 16.78 0.74
C GLY A 320 9.82 16.78 0.08
N LEU A 321 9.00 17.78 0.40
CA LEU A 321 7.68 17.93 -0.21
C LEU A 321 7.76 18.03 -1.74
N SER A 322 8.74 18.74 -2.28
CA SER A 322 8.93 18.88 -3.72
C SER A 322 9.22 17.55 -4.42
N GLY A 323 9.89 16.61 -3.75
CA GLY A 323 10.19 15.28 -4.27
C GLY A 323 8.95 14.38 -4.41
N SER A 324 7.83 14.73 -3.79
CA SER A 324 6.59 13.98 -3.91
C SER A 324 5.89 14.13 -5.27
N ALA A 325 6.23 15.12 -6.06
CA ALA A 325 5.48 15.52 -7.25
C ALA A 325 5.28 14.37 -8.26
N TRP A 326 6.32 13.56 -8.50
CA TRP A 326 6.22 12.42 -9.40
C TRP A 326 5.19 11.39 -8.88
N THR A 327 5.29 11.02 -7.61
CA THR A 327 4.42 10.03 -6.98
C THR A 327 2.97 10.53 -6.89
N VAL A 328 2.78 11.77 -6.48
CA VAL A 328 1.46 12.41 -6.35
C VAL A 328 0.74 12.48 -7.69
N THR A 329 1.45 12.84 -8.76
CA THR A 329 0.85 12.93 -10.10
C THR A 329 0.45 11.56 -10.65
N VAL A 330 1.25 10.51 -10.43
CA VAL A 330 0.86 9.13 -10.79
C VAL A 330 -0.38 8.69 -10.01
N VAL A 331 -0.39 8.91 -8.68
CA VAL A 331 -1.54 8.56 -7.83
C VAL A 331 -2.79 9.31 -8.28
N ALA A 332 -2.69 10.61 -8.54
CA ALA A 332 -3.83 11.40 -9.00
C ALA A 332 -4.39 10.89 -10.33
N LEU A 333 -3.54 10.50 -11.29
CA LEU A 333 -3.98 9.89 -12.55
C LEU A 333 -4.64 8.52 -12.33
N ALA A 334 -4.06 7.68 -11.46
CA ALA A 334 -4.63 6.38 -11.13
C ALA A 334 -6.01 6.50 -10.47
N LEU A 335 -6.15 7.43 -9.51
CA LEU A 335 -7.43 7.75 -8.86
C LEU A 335 -8.46 8.30 -9.87
N SER A 336 -8.03 9.14 -10.80
CA SER A 336 -8.87 9.66 -11.87
C SER A 336 -9.40 8.55 -12.78
N LEU A 337 -8.53 7.60 -13.15
CA LEU A 337 -8.91 6.44 -13.93
C LEU A 337 -9.89 5.55 -13.16
N GLY A 338 -9.59 5.24 -11.90
CA GLY A 338 -10.46 4.42 -11.05
C GLY A 338 -11.85 5.04 -10.86
N GLY A 339 -11.91 6.32 -10.55
CA GLY A 339 -13.17 7.05 -10.44
C GLY A 339 -13.96 7.08 -11.76
N LEU A 340 -13.25 7.21 -12.90
CA LEU A 340 -13.88 7.15 -14.21
C LEU A 340 -14.49 5.77 -14.50
N LEU A 341 -13.74 4.68 -14.25
CA LEU A 341 -14.22 3.31 -14.47
C LEU A 341 -15.40 2.96 -13.54
N GLU A 342 -15.40 3.47 -12.32
CA GLU A 342 -16.51 3.37 -11.38
C GLU A 342 -17.72 4.18 -11.91
N GLY A 343 -17.51 5.45 -12.21
CA GLY A 343 -18.56 6.38 -12.61
C GLY A 343 -19.30 5.99 -13.91
N ILE A 344 -18.59 5.36 -14.86
CA ILE A 344 -19.20 4.82 -16.10
C ILE A 344 -19.83 3.43 -15.91
N GLY A 345 -19.83 2.87 -14.69
CA GLY A 345 -20.51 1.62 -14.36
C GLY A 345 -19.73 0.34 -14.67
N VAL A 346 -18.48 0.44 -15.13
CA VAL A 346 -17.64 -0.73 -15.49
C VAL A 346 -17.44 -1.65 -14.30
N LEU A 347 -17.07 -1.09 -13.14
CA LEU A 347 -16.79 -1.89 -11.95
C LEU A 347 -18.05 -2.56 -11.40
N ALA A 348 -19.22 -1.89 -11.49
CA ALA A 348 -20.50 -2.45 -11.07
C ALA A 348 -20.90 -3.66 -11.92
N VAL A 349 -20.75 -3.57 -13.26
CA VAL A 349 -21.04 -4.69 -14.18
C VAL A 349 -20.09 -5.87 -13.90
N LEU A 350 -18.79 -5.62 -13.70
CA LEU A 350 -17.85 -6.70 -13.41
C LEU A 350 -18.14 -7.39 -12.08
N ALA A 351 -18.60 -6.63 -11.07
CA ALA A 351 -18.99 -7.21 -9.78
C ALA A 351 -20.25 -8.09 -9.90
N ASP A 352 -21.23 -7.66 -10.70
CA ASP A 352 -22.47 -8.39 -10.93
C ASP A 352 -22.26 -9.68 -11.73
N GLU A 353 -21.47 -9.64 -12.80
CA GLU A 353 -21.11 -10.83 -13.59
C GLU A 353 -20.37 -11.91 -12.78
N LEU A 354 -19.65 -11.51 -11.75
CA LEU A 354 -19.02 -12.47 -10.83
C LEU A 354 -20.03 -13.20 -9.95
N LEU A 355 -21.21 -12.59 -9.67
CA LEU A 355 -22.31 -13.25 -8.97
C LEU A 355 -22.91 -14.39 -9.79
N ASP A 356 -23.02 -14.25 -11.09
CA ASP A 356 -23.54 -15.28 -11.98
C ASP A 356 -22.65 -16.56 -12.00
N LEU A 357 -21.42 -16.46 -11.54
CA LEU A 357 -20.50 -17.58 -11.39
C LEU A 357 -20.59 -18.27 -10.03
N VAL A 358 -21.45 -17.81 -9.13
CA VAL A 358 -21.64 -18.38 -7.78
C VAL A 358 -22.63 -19.55 -7.84
N TRP A 359 -22.19 -20.72 -7.42
CA TRP A 359 -23.02 -21.94 -7.33
C TRP A 359 -22.99 -22.61 -5.95
N SER A 360 -22.22 -22.08 -5.01
CA SER A 360 -22.08 -22.62 -3.64
C SER A 360 -21.46 -21.58 -2.71
N GLU A 361 -21.57 -21.79 -1.41
CA GLU A 361 -20.91 -20.99 -0.37
C GLU A 361 -19.40 -20.83 -0.63
N ASN A 362 -18.74 -21.95 -0.99
CA ASN A 362 -17.32 -21.97 -1.30
C ASN A 362 -16.97 -21.06 -2.51
N SER A 363 -17.79 -21.15 -3.58
CA SER A 363 -17.61 -20.32 -4.75
C SER A 363 -17.92 -18.85 -4.49
N LEU A 364 -18.86 -18.55 -3.59
CA LEU A 364 -19.19 -17.19 -3.17
C LEU A 364 -18.00 -16.52 -2.46
N VAL A 365 -17.42 -17.21 -1.46
CA VAL A 365 -16.26 -16.67 -0.72
C VAL A 365 -15.05 -16.50 -1.64
N ALA A 366 -14.78 -17.47 -2.52
CA ALA A 366 -13.71 -17.37 -3.50
C ALA A 366 -13.96 -16.24 -4.52
N GLY A 367 -15.19 -16.15 -5.03
CA GLY A 367 -15.62 -15.09 -5.95
C GLY A 367 -15.50 -13.70 -5.34
N THR A 368 -15.84 -13.55 -4.06
CA THR A 368 -15.63 -12.31 -3.31
C THR A 368 -14.15 -11.87 -3.30
N GLY A 369 -13.24 -12.81 -3.04
CA GLY A 369 -11.81 -12.51 -3.11
C GLY A 369 -11.35 -12.08 -4.51
N ILE A 370 -11.86 -12.74 -5.56
CA ILE A 370 -11.59 -12.36 -6.96
C ILE A 370 -12.16 -10.97 -7.25
N ALA A 371 -13.41 -10.69 -6.83
CA ALA A 371 -14.04 -9.38 -7.00
C ALA A 371 -13.21 -8.27 -6.33
N ALA A 372 -12.75 -8.49 -5.10
CA ALA A 372 -11.89 -7.56 -4.38
C ALA A 372 -10.57 -7.31 -5.13
N PHE A 373 -9.93 -8.35 -5.68
CA PHE A 373 -8.71 -8.20 -6.46
C PHE A 373 -8.95 -7.42 -7.77
N VAL A 374 -9.99 -7.78 -8.52
CA VAL A 374 -10.35 -7.11 -9.79
C VAL A 374 -10.67 -5.64 -9.55
N THR A 375 -11.50 -5.35 -8.54
CA THR A 375 -11.81 -3.98 -8.15
C THR A 375 -10.53 -3.21 -7.77
N ASN A 376 -9.65 -3.82 -6.98
CA ASN A 376 -8.38 -3.22 -6.59
C ASN A 376 -7.51 -2.87 -7.81
N ALA A 377 -7.41 -3.80 -8.76
CA ALA A 377 -6.59 -3.62 -9.96
C ALA A 377 -7.09 -2.47 -10.86
N PHE A 378 -8.39 -2.29 -10.98
CA PHE A 378 -8.97 -1.35 -11.92
C PHE A 378 -9.46 -0.04 -11.29
N SER A 379 -9.85 -0.03 -10.01
CA SER A 379 -10.08 1.23 -9.29
C SER A 379 -8.79 1.94 -8.90
N ALA A 380 -7.67 1.19 -8.86
CA ALA A 380 -6.39 1.65 -8.31
C ALA A 380 -6.48 2.16 -6.85
N GLN A 381 -7.53 1.76 -6.14
CA GLN A 381 -7.86 2.20 -4.78
C GLN A 381 -8.18 1.04 -3.84
N GLN A 382 -7.52 1.01 -2.70
CA GLN A 382 -7.71 -0.01 -1.68
C GLN A 382 -9.13 0.02 -1.07
N TYR A 383 -9.68 1.21 -0.82
CA TYR A 383 -11.03 1.34 -0.24
C TYR A 383 -12.11 0.77 -1.17
N MET A 384 -12.02 1.02 -2.47
CA MET A 384 -12.97 0.49 -3.45
C MET A 384 -12.98 -1.03 -3.51
N SER A 385 -11.81 -1.67 -3.32
CA SER A 385 -11.71 -3.13 -3.30
C SER A 385 -12.41 -3.78 -2.10
N ILE A 386 -12.69 -3.01 -1.06
CA ILE A 386 -13.45 -3.41 0.12
C ILE A 386 -14.92 -3.02 -0.05
N VAL A 387 -15.19 -1.75 -0.42
CA VAL A 387 -16.54 -1.19 -0.39
C VAL A 387 -17.42 -1.79 -1.48
N LEU A 388 -16.96 -1.82 -2.72
CA LEU A 388 -17.79 -2.27 -3.84
C LEU A 388 -18.22 -3.74 -3.69
N PRO A 389 -17.32 -4.74 -3.53
CA PRO A 389 -17.77 -6.11 -3.31
C PRO A 389 -18.44 -6.28 -1.94
N GLY A 390 -18.02 -5.55 -0.90
CA GLY A 390 -18.64 -5.57 0.41
C GLY A 390 -20.11 -5.17 0.40
N VAL A 391 -20.49 -4.16 -0.38
CA VAL A 391 -21.89 -3.73 -0.53
C VAL A 391 -22.66 -4.64 -1.48
N SER A 392 -22.08 -4.92 -2.67
CA SER A 392 -22.78 -5.65 -3.75
C SER A 392 -23.11 -7.09 -3.39
N LEU A 393 -22.27 -7.74 -2.54
CA LEU A 393 -22.42 -9.19 -2.26
C LEU A 393 -23.16 -9.51 -0.97
N ARG A 394 -23.64 -8.51 -0.19
CA ARG A 394 -24.34 -8.74 1.09
C ARG A 394 -25.51 -9.71 0.94
N ASN A 395 -26.40 -9.42 -0.02
CA ASN A 395 -27.60 -10.24 -0.24
C ASN A 395 -27.25 -11.68 -0.60
N ALA A 396 -26.21 -11.90 -1.40
CA ALA A 396 -25.78 -13.25 -1.78
C ALA A 396 -25.28 -14.06 -0.55
N TYR A 397 -24.59 -13.42 0.41
CA TYR A 397 -24.21 -14.09 1.66
C TYR A 397 -25.44 -14.43 2.51
N ASP A 398 -26.42 -13.52 2.58
CA ASP A 398 -27.69 -13.76 3.28
C ASP A 398 -28.47 -14.94 2.67
N GLU A 399 -28.54 -15.04 1.35
CA GLU A 399 -29.22 -16.11 0.62
C GLU A 399 -28.53 -17.47 0.79
N HIS A 400 -27.24 -17.50 1.06
CA HIS A 400 -26.45 -18.72 1.31
C HIS A 400 -26.29 -19.06 2.81
N ASP A 401 -27.05 -18.42 3.70
CA ASP A 401 -26.98 -18.60 5.16
C ASP A 401 -25.58 -18.39 5.76
N LEU A 402 -24.78 -17.54 5.12
CA LEU A 402 -23.44 -17.16 5.60
C LEU A 402 -23.50 -15.86 6.40
N ASP A 403 -22.87 -15.89 7.60
CA ASP A 403 -22.69 -14.68 8.42
C ASP A 403 -21.82 -13.63 7.72
N SER A 404 -22.08 -12.36 7.98
CA SER A 404 -21.38 -11.20 7.37
C SER A 404 -19.85 -11.22 7.64
N ARG A 405 -19.39 -11.88 8.70
CA ARG A 405 -17.95 -12.10 8.98
C ARG A 405 -17.21 -12.79 7.84
N ASN A 406 -17.89 -13.67 7.10
CA ASN A 406 -17.27 -14.36 5.98
C ASN A 406 -17.03 -13.38 4.82
N LEU A 407 -17.99 -12.47 4.56
CA LEU A 407 -17.86 -11.43 3.56
C LEU A 407 -16.76 -10.42 3.94
N SER A 408 -16.81 -9.88 5.16
CA SER A 408 -15.85 -8.89 5.63
C SER A 408 -14.41 -9.44 5.58
N ARG A 409 -14.21 -10.70 6.00
CA ARG A 409 -12.95 -11.40 5.88
C ARG A 409 -12.49 -11.53 4.43
N ALA A 410 -13.39 -11.90 3.51
CA ALA A 410 -13.04 -12.16 2.12
C ALA A 410 -12.58 -10.90 1.40
N VAL A 411 -13.30 -9.78 1.57
CA VAL A 411 -12.92 -8.50 0.94
C VAL A 411 -11.58 -7.98 1.46
N GLU A 412 -11.34 -8.08 2.77
CA GLU A 412 -10.13 -7.57 3.38
C GLU A 412 -8.91 -8.48 3.14
N ALA A 413 -9.10 -9.81 3.15
CA ALA A 413 -7.99 -10.75 2.97
C ALA A 413 -7.28 -10.58 1.62
N VAL A 414 -8.01 -10.14 0.61
CA VAL A 414 -7.49 -9.93 -0.75
C VAL A 414 -7.36 -8.44 -1.07
N GLY A 415 -8.40 -7.65 -0.83
CA GLY A 415 -8.44 -6.24 -1.23
C GLY A 415 -7.31 -5.42 -0.62
N THR A 416 -7.07 -5.55 0.67
CA THR A 416 -6.08 -4.74 1.37
C THR A 416 -4.63 -5.02 0.93
N PRO A 417 -4.10 -6.26 0.95
CA PRO A 417 -2.69 -6.48 0.68
C PRO A 417 -2.32 -6.43 -0.79
N THR A 418 -3.24 -6.74 -1.71
CA THR A 418 -2.90 -6.91 -3.13
C THR A 418 -2.69 -5.60 -3.87
N GLY A 419 -3.21 -4.48 -3.36
CA GLY A 419 -3.01 -3.16 -3.98
C GLY A 419 -1.54 -2.79 -4.14
N ALA A 420 -0.70 -3.13 -3.17
CA ALA A 420 0.73 -2.86 -3.26
C ALA A 420 1.50 -3.80 -4.21
N LEU A 421 0.86 -4.80 -4.83
CA LEU A 421 1.44 -5.61 -5.91
C LEU A 421 1.21 -5.01 -7.31
N ILE A 422 0.24 -4.13 -7.45
CA ILE A 422 -0.23 -3.63 -8.76
C ILE A 422 0.49 -2.32 -9.07
N PRO A 423 1.37 -2.25 -10.09
CA PRO A 423 2.30 -1.13 -10.26
C PRO A 423 1.67 0.25 -10.45
N TRP A 424 0.44 0.32 -10.93
CA TRP A 424 -0.33 1.57 -11.12
C TRP A 424 -1.28 1.89 -9.97
N HIS A 425 -1.42 1.00 -9.00
CA HIS A 425 -2.27 1.22 -7.83
C HIS A 425 -1.66 2.26 -6.90
N ALA A 426 -2.50 3.11 -6.29
CA ALA A 426 -2.05 4.18 -5.40
C ALA A 426 -1.12 3.68 -4.28
N GLY A 427 -1.43 2.51 -3.69
CA GLY A 427 -0.60 1.89 -2.66
C GLY A 427 0.78 1.47 -3.18
N ALA A 428 0.86 0.85 -4.36
CA ALA A 428 2.14 0.43 -4.95
C ALA A 428 3.01 1.63 -5.34
N VAL A 429 2.39 2.66 -5.92
CA VAL A 429 3.09 3.91 -6.29
C VAL A 429 3.62 4.61 -5.05
N TYR A 430 2.81 4.68 -3.97
CA TYR A 430 3.23 5.21 -2.68
C TYR A 430 4.44 4.45 -2.12
N MET A 431 4.36 3.12 -2.01
CA MET A 431 5.43 2.29 -1.44
C MET A 431 6.71 2.38 -2.26
N SER A 432 6.58 2.38 -3.61
CA SER A 432 7.73 2.58 -4.49
C SER A 432 8.41 3.93 -4.29
N GLY A 433 7.62 4.99 -4.13
CA GLY A 433 8.14 6.34 -3.89
C GLY A 433 8.84 6.48 -2.54
N VAL A 434 8.24 5.91 -1.49
CA VAL A 434 8.79 5.97 -0.12
C VAL A 434 10.08 5.17 0.04
N PHE A 435 10.15 3.98 -0.54
CA PHE A 435 11.31 3.10 -0.41
C PHE A 435 12.40 3.37 -1.45
N GLY A 436 12.10 4.12 -2.52
CA GLY A 436 12.99 4.22 -3.68
C GLY A 436 13.15 2.88 -4.41
N VAL A 437 12.21 1.95 -4.24
CA VAL A 437 12.25 0.60 -4.80
C VAL A 437 10.99 0.41 -5.66
N PRO A 438 11.11 0.18 -6.96
CA PRO A 438 9.94 -0.02 -7.82
C PRO A 438 9.16 -1.28 -7.42
N THR A 439 7.84 -1.25 -7.65
CA THR A 439 6.96 -2.41 -7.40
C THR A 439 7.40 -3.61 -8.24
N LEU A 440 7.51 -3.39 -9.53
CA LEU A 440 8.01 -4.38 -10.50
C LEU A 440 9.02 -3.69 -11.41
N THR A 441 10.11 -4.38 -11.67
CA THR A 441 11.00 -4.09 -12.78
C THR A 441 11.10 -5.34 -13.63
N GLY A 442 11.20 -5.18 -14.91
CA GLY A 442 11.36 -6.34 -15.77
C GLY A 442 11.58 -5.93 -17.20
N SER A 443 12.23 -6.79 -17.93
CA SER A 443 12.26 -6.74 -19.38
C SER A 443 11.77 -8.08 -19.92
N ILE A 444 10.90 -8.03 -20.89
CA ILE A 444 10.52 -9.20 -21.68
C ILE A 444 11.33 -9.15 -22.97
N ASP A 445 12.27 -10.06 -23.08
CA ASP A 445 13.00 -10.26 -24.32
C ASP A 445 12.24 -11.28 -25.17
N LEU A 446 11.44 -10.79 -26.10
CA LEU A 446 10.64 -11.63 -26.99
C LEU A 446 11.52 -12.45 -27.95
N ALA A 447 12.74 -12.00 -28.26
CA ALA A 447 13.65 -12.71 -29.16
C ALA A 447 14.23 -13.97 -28.49
N ASN A 448 14.52 -13.89 -27.21
CA ASN A 448 15.09 -14.99 -26.42
C ASN A 448 14.05 -15.69 -25.53
N LEU A 449 12.77 -15.31 -25.58
CA LEU A 449 11.68 -15.79 -24.70
C LEU A 449 12.07 -15.77 -23.22
N SER A 450 12.83 -14.74 -22.82
CA SER A 450 13.29 -14.56 -21.45
C SER A 450 12.59 -13.37 -20.80
N ALA A 451 12.25 -13.50 -19.52
CA ALA A 451 11.72 -12.43 -18.70
C ALA A 451 12.58 -12.30 -17.43
N SER A 452 13.02 -11.08 -17.14
CA SER A 452 13.59 -10.76 -15.83
C SER A 452 12.54 -10.02 -15.02
N ILE A 453 12.26 -10.50 -13.81
CA ILE A 453 11.33 -9.86 -12.89
C ILE A 453 12.12 -9.39 -11.67
N GLY A 454 12.07 -8.10 -11.39
CA GLY A 454 12.68 -7.46 -10.22
C GLY A 454 11.68 -6.55 -9.49
N GLY A 455 12.18 -5.73 -8.58
CA GLY A 455 11.36 -4.90 -7.72
C GLY A 455 10.96 -5.62 -6.43
N TYR A 456 10.12 -5.00 -5.59
CA TYR A 456 9.75 -5.58 -4.30
C TYR A 456 8.60 -6.60 -4.37
N ALA A 457 7.75 -6.54 -5.39
CA ALA A 457 6.54 -7.38 -5.47
C ALA A 457 6.84 -8.88 -5.33
N PRO A 458 7.89 -9.47 -5.96
CA PRO A 458 8.21 -10.88 -5.77
C PRO A 458 8.57 -11.26 -4.33
N TYR A 459 9.00 -10.28 -3.54
CA TYR A 459 9.39 -10.47 -2.14
C TYR A 459 8.29 -10.09 -1.15
N TYR A 460 7.19 -9.52 -1.60
CA TYR A 460 6.06 -9.16 -0.74
C TYR A 460 5.19 -10.41 -0.44
N ALA A 461 5.73 -11.30 0.37
CA ALA A 461 5.20 -12.64 0.61
C ALA A 461 3.76 -12.65 1.18
N PHE A 462 3.44 -11.74 2.09
CA PHE A 462 2.11 -11.65 2.70
C PHE A 462 0.99 -11.40 1.69
N ALA A 463 1.25 -10.64 0.63
CA ALA A 463 0.25 -10.36 -0.40
C ALA A 463 -0.11 -11.58 -1.26
N PHE A 464 0.72 -12.61 -1.25
CA PHE A 464 0.42 -13.91 -1.86
C PHE A 464 -0.22 -14.87 -0.86
N PHE A 465 0.30 -14.92 0.37
CA PHE A 465 -0.19 -15.88 1.37
C PHE A 465 -1.53 -15.51 1.97
N SER A 466 -1.88 -14.22 2.07
CA SER A 466 -3.19 -13.79 2.59
C SER A 466 -4.34 -14.19 1.66
N PRO A 467 -4.31 -13.92 0.34
CA PRO A 467 -5.29 -14.47 -0.60
C PRO A 467 -5.29 -16.00 -0.65
N LEU A 468 -4.10 -16.62 -0.65
CA LEU A 468 -3.99 -18.08 -0.66
C LEU A 468 -4.70 -18.71 0.56
N ALA A 469 -4.51 -18.14 1.75
CA ALA A 469 -5.20 -18.59 2.95
C ALA A 469 -6.73 -18.48 2.79
N LEU A 470 -7.24 -17.38 2.23
CA LEU A 470 -8.67 -17.24 1.92
C LEU A 470 -9.16 -18.33 0.96
N PHE A 471 -8.45 -18.54 -0.16
CA PHE A 471 -8.85 -19.56 -1.15
C PHE A 471 -8.79 -20.98 -0.60
N VAL A 472 -7.83 -21.30 0.27
CA VAL A 472 -7.78 -22.58 0.99
C VAL A 472 -8.98 -22.70 1.94
N MET A 473 -9.30 -21.65 2.69
CA MET A 473 -10.50 -21.63 3.56
C MET A 473 -11.77 -21.79 2.73
N ALA A 474 -11.89 -21.10 1.60
CA ALA A 474 -13.00 -21.23 0.66
C ALA A 474 -13.12 -22.66 0.12
N ALA A 475 -12.03 -23.29 -0.29
CA ALA A 475 -12.04 -24.65 -0.82
C ALA A 475 -12.41 -25.72 0.21
N THR A 476 -12.09 -25.49 1.49
CA THR A 476 -12.29 -26.47 2.58
C THR A 476 -13.53 -26.21 3.42
N GLY A 477 -14.15 -25.02 3.31
CA GLY A 477 -15.19 -24.54 4.23
C GLY A 477 -14.68 -24.21 5.64
N TYR A 478 -13.36 -24.26 5.87
CA TYR A 478 -12.79 -24.00 7.20
C TYR A 478 -13.00 -22.55 7.64
N GLY A 479 -13.54 -22.38 8.85
CA GLY A 479 -13.78 -21.08 9.45
C GLY A 479 -14.97 -20.32 8.83
N PHE A 480 -15.83 -21.02 8.08
CA PHE A 480 -17.14 -20.46 7.71
C PHE A 480 -18.03 -20.41 8.94
N VAL A 481 -18.75 -19.32 9.07
CA VAL A 481 -19.73 -19.11 10.14
C VAL A 481 -21.09 -19.02 9.47
N ALA A 482 -22.00 -19.90 9.87
CA ALA A 482 -23.39 -19.82 9.43
C ALA A 482 -24.11 -18.67 10.16
N LYS A 483 -25.09 -18.05 9.51
CA LYS A 483 -25.90 -16.98 10.11
C LYS A 483 -26.70 -17.47 11.32
N SER A 484 -27.09 -18.77 11.31
CA SER A 484 -27.75 -19.44 12.44
C SER A 484 -26.85 -19.61 13.66
N ASP A 485 -25.54 -19.56 13.54
CA ASP A 485 -24.55 -19.81 14.59
C ASP A 485 -23.91 -18.50 15.14
N ALA A 486 -24.35 -17.33 14.64
CA ALA A 486 -23.78 -16.02 14.91
C ALA A 486 -24.43 -15.27 16.07
#